data_821be0e62858cc7ae00c4e6f91189435
#
_entry.id   821be0e62858cc7ae00c4e6f91189435
#
_cell.length_a   1.000
_cell.length_b   1.000
_cell.length_c   1.000
_cell.angle_alpha   90.00
_cell.angle_beta   90.00
_cell.angle_gamma   90.00
#
_symmetry.space_group_name_H-M   'P 1'
#
loop_
_entity.id
_entity.type
_entity.pdbx_description
1 polymer ?
#
loop_
_entity_poly.entity_id
_entity_poly.type
_entity_poly.pdbx_seq_one_letter_code
_entity_poly.pdbx_strand_id
1 'polypeptide(L)'
;IADFNEVIKINPNDAYAYYFRGIVRSELGDKQGAIQDYNQAIKINPNNADAYIVRGIIYHKQGNYTAAISDYNQAVAKNANSLAAVNNIGLIKYEQGDKETAIKQWQQAMKINNQFSEPMLALAVALYGKEEEQQAYQLAETALKLDKNFADVNFLKKNLWGDKIIADTQKLLSTPKMKTLLSQLR
;
A
#
# COMPACT_ATOMS: atom_id res chain seq x y z
N ILE A 1 -14.23 -8.77 -19.17
CA ILE A 1 -15.47 -8.85 -18.35
C ILE A 1 -16.41 -9.91 -18.92
N ALA A 2 -16.66 -9.91 -20.25
CA ALA A 2 -17.58 -10.87 -20.86
C ALA A 2 -17.21 -12.33 -20.53
N ASP A 3 -15.95 -12.69 -20.68
CA ASP A 3 -15.46 -14.05 -20.40
C ASP A 3 -15.70 -14.46 -18.94
N PHE A 4 -15.44 -13.55 -17.99
CA PHE A 4 -15.72 -13.81 -16.57
C PHE A 4 -17.21 -13.94 -16.28
N ASN A 5 -18.07 -13.21 -17.01
CA ASN A 5 -19.53 -13.37 -16.91
C ASN A 5 -19.97 -14.77 -17.32
N GLU A 6 -19.41 -15.33 -18.41
CA GLU A 6 -19.70 -16.68 -18.84
C GLU A 6 -19.18 -17.74 -17.85
N VAL A 7 -17.97 -17.55 -17.30
CA VAL A 7 -17.46 -18.44 -16.23
C VAL A 7 -18.39 -18.44 -15.02
N ILE A 8 -18.82 -17.27 -14.56
CA ILE A 8 -19.72 -17.12 -13.41
C ILE A 8 -21.11 -17.74 -13.70
N LYS A 9 -21.58 -17.64 -14.93
CA LYS A 9 -22.85 -18.26 -15.35
C LYS A 9 -22.77 -19.79 -15.32
N ILE A 10 -21.64 -20.35 -15.74
CA ILE A 10 -21.39 -21.80 -15.71
C ILE A 10 -21.14 -22.28 -14.28
N ASN A 11 -20.33 -21.56 -13.52
CA ASN A 11 -19.99 -21.86 -12.11
C ASN A 11 -20.14 -20.63 -11.22
N PRO A 12 -21.33 -20.40 -10.62
CA PRO A 12 -21.59 -19.27 -9.74
C PRO A 12 -20.78 -19.27 -8.45
N ASN A 13 -20.08 -20.35 -8.13
CA ASN A 13 -19.23 -20.49 -6.94
C ASN A 13 -17.73 -20.41 -7.27
N ASP A 14 -17.36 -19.87 -8.42
CA ASP A 14 -15.96 -19.62 -8.78
C ASP A 14 -15.47 -18.29 -8.18
N ALA A 15 -14.80 -18.36 -7.01
CA ALA A 15 -14.24 -17.19 -6.35
C ALA A 15 -13.22 -16.43 -7.21
N TYR A 16 -12.44 -17.13 -8.05
CA TYR A 16 -11.45 -16.52 -8.92
C TYR A 16 -12.09 -15.72 -10.04
N ALA A 17 -13.18 -16.19 -10.62
CA ALA A 17 -13.88 -15.46 -11.66
C ALA A 17 -14.41 -14.10 -11.16
N TYR A 18 -14.98 -14.06 -9.95
CA TYR A 18 -15.37 -12.81 -9.31
C TYR A 18 -14.17 -11.93 -8.99
N TYR A 19 -13.11 -12.48 -8.40
CA TYR A 19 -11.89 -11.75 -8.06
C TYR A 19 -11.29 -11.06 -9.29
N PHE A 20 -11.07 -11.78 -10.39
CA PHE A 20 -10.47 -11.22 -11.60
C PHE A 20 -11.42 -10.26 -12.32
N ARG A 21 -12.75 -10.51 -12.33
CA ARG A 21 -13.70 -9.53 -12.85
C ARG A 21 -13.68 -8.23 -12.05
N GLY A 22 -13.56 -8.33 -10.73
CA GLY A 22 -13.39 -7.18 -9.85
C GLY A 22 -12.14 -6.36 -10.17
N ILE A 23 -11.00 -7.01 -10.46
CA ILE A 23 -9.78 -6.31 -10.90
C ILE A 23 -10.04 -5.53 -12.18
N VAL A 24 -10.59 -6.16 -13.22
CA VAL A 24 -10.87 -5.50 -14.50
C VAL A 24 -11.86 -4.34 -14.32
N ARG A 25 -12.91 -4.51 -13.51
CA ARG A 25 -13.85 -3.43 -13.18
C ARG A 25 -13.18 -2.25 -12.51
N SER A 26 -12.29 -2.53 -11.54
CA SER A 26 -11.52 -1.49 -10.83
C SER A 26 -10.63 -0.70 -11.79
N GLU A 27 -9.96 -1.36 -12.73
CA GLU A 27 -9.11 -0.73 -13.75
C GLU A 27 -9.92 0.14 -14.72
N LEU A 28 -11.13 -0.27 -15.04
CA LEU A 28 -12.08 0.49 -15.86
C LEU A 28 -12.79 1.62 -15.08
N GLY A 29 -12.51 1.78 -13.78
CA GLY A 29 -13.09 2.82 -12.94
C GLY A 29 -14.42 2.44 -12.27
N ASP A 30 -14.98 1.25 -12.54
CA ASP A 30 -16.17 0.73 -11.85
C ASP A 30 -15.80 0.20 -10.47
N LYS A 31 -15.50 1.14 -9.55
CA LYS A 31 -15.11 0.81 -8.17
C LYS A 31 -16.22 0.08 -7.41
N GLN A 32 -17.48 0.45 -7.66
CA GLN A 32 -18.61 -0.16 -6.96
C GLN A 32 -18.85 -1.60 -7.42
N GLY A 33 -18.81 -1.86 -8.71
CA GLY A 33 -18.89 -3.21 -9.26
C GLY A 33 -17.71 -4.08 -8.82
N ALA A 34 -16.51 -3.50 -8.71
CA ALA A 34 -15.34 -4.20 -8.19
C ALA A 34 -15.53 -4.62 -6.72
N ILE A 35 -16.03 -3.73 -5.86
CA ILE A 35 -16.33 -4.07 -4.46
C ILE A 35 -17.36 -5.20 -4.37
N GLN A 36 -18.41 -5.18 -5.19
CA GLN A 36 -19.42 -6.25 -5.21
C GLN A 36 -18.80 -7.59 -5.59
N ASP A 37 -17.94 -7.60 -6.60
CA ASP A 37 -17.23 -8.80 -7.04
C ASP A 37 -16.27 -9.33 -5.96
N TYR A 38 -15.49 -8.44 -5.31
CA TYR A 38 -14.63 -8.85 -4.19
C TYR A 38 -15.42 -9.38 -2.99
N ASN A 39 -16.59 -8.78 -2.69
CA ASN A 39 -17.47 -9.30 -1.65
C ASN A 39 -17.91 -10.74 -1.96
N GLN A 40 -18.26 -11.02 -3.21
CA GLN A 40 -18.66 -12.37 -3.60
C GLN A 40 -17.47 -13.34 -3.59
N ALA A 41 -16.30 -12.92 -4.08
CA ALA A 41 -15.07 -13.70 -4.00
C ALA A 41 -14.71 -14.10 -2.55
N ILE A 42 -14.77 -13.13 -1.64
CA ILE A 42 -14.51 -13.33 -0.20
C ILE A 42 -15.57 -14.24 0.44
N LYS A 43 -16.84 -14.07 0.06
CA LYS A 43 -17.93 -14.93 0.57
C LYS A 43 -17.72 -16.40 0.17
N ILE A 44 -17.27 -16.65 -1.04
CA ILE A 44 -17.00 -18.01 -1.56
C ILE A 44 -15.70 -18.57 -0.98
N ASN A 45 -14.64 -17.76 -0.99
CA ASN A 45 -13.32 -18.11 -0.43
C ASN A 45 -12.83 -17.07 0.59
N PRO A 46 -13.20 -17.21 1.88
CA PRO A 46 -12.82 -16.26 2.93
C PRO A 46 -11.33 -16.31 3.32
N ASN A 47 -10.55 -17.20 2.71
CA ASN A 47 -9.10 -17.30 2.96
C ASN A 47 -8.27 -16.61 1.87
N ASN A 48 -8.89 -16.01 0.87
CA ASN A 48 -8.18 -15.26 -0.17
C ASN A 48 -7.71 -13.89 0.37
N ALA A 49 -6.48 -13.82 0.86
CA ALA A 49 -5.87 -12.59 1.38
C ALA A 49 -5.85 -11.46 0.33
N ASP A 50 -5.61 -11.79 -0.94
CA ASP A 50 -5.51 -10.80 -2.01
C ASP A 50 -6.84 -10.10 -2.28
N ALA A 51 -7.97 -10.81 -2.16
CA ALA A 51 -9.29 -10.20 -2.32
C ALA A 51 -9.57 -9.12 -1.26
N TYR A 52 -9.12 -9.34 -0.02
CA TYR A 52 -9.19 -8.32 1.02
C TYR A 52 -8.25 -7.14 0.70
N ILE A 53 -7.00 -7.40 0.25
CA ILE A 53 -6.06 -6.33 -0.10
C ILE A 53 -6.63 -5.42 -1.18
N VAL A 54 -7.12 -5.97 -2.29
CA VAL A 54 -7.61 -5.15 -3.41
C VAL A 54 -8.89 -4.39 -3.06
N ARG A 55 -9.77 -4.95 -2.25
CA ARG A 55 -10.95 -4.23 -1.74
C ARG A 55 -10.53 -3.12 -0.78
N GLY A 56 -9.59 -3.40 0.12
CA GLY A 56 -9.00 -2.42 1.03
C GLY A 56 -8.34 -1.25 0.31
N ILE A 57 -7.67 -1.49 -0.82
CA ILE A 57 -7.10 -0.43 -1.68
C ILE A 57 -8.21 0.49 -2.22
N ILE A 58 -9.35 -0.05 -2.64
CA ILE A 58 -10.46 0.80 -3.09
C ILE A 58 -10.99 1.66 -1.94
N TYR A 59 -11.21 1.08 -0.76
CA TYR A 59 -11.64 1.82 0.42
C TYR A 59 -10.61 2.90 0.84
N HIS A 60 -9.33 2.58 0.77
CA HIS A 60 -8.26 3.54 1.04
C HIS A 60 -8.33 4.74 0.09
N LYS A 61 -8.43 4.49 -1.23
CA LYS A 61 -8.59 5.54 -2.26
C LYS A 61 -9.87 6.38 -2.08
N GLN A 62 -10.89 5.84 -1.44
CA GLN A 62 -12.13 6.55 -1.11
C GLN A 62 -12.06 7.32 0.20
N GLY A 63 -10.94 7.24 0.94
CA GLY A 63 -10.79 7.83 2.27
C GLY A 63 -11.52 7.05 3.38
N ASN A 64 -12.12 5.89 3.06
CA ASN A 64 -12.74 5.04 4.07
C ASN A 64 -11.68 4.19 4.79
N TYR A 65 -10.90 4.87 5.62
CA TYR A 65 -9.75 4.26 6.31
C TYR A 65 -10.17 3.14 7.28
N THR A 66 -11.35 3.24 7.88
CA THR A 66 -11.85 2.20 8.78
C THR A 66 -12.08 0.89 8.05
N ALA A 67 -12.78 0.91 6.91
CA ALA A 67 -13.01 -0.27 6.09
C ALA A 67 -11.69 -0.81 5.49
N ALA A 68 -10.81 0.08 5.03
CA ALA A 68 -9.51 -0.30 4.48
C ALA A 68 -8.64 -1.04 5.52
N ILE A 69 -8.51 -0.51 6.75
CA ILE A 69 -7.75 -1.15 7.83
C ILE A 69 -8.39 -2.50 8.20
N SER A 70 -9.72 -2.59 8.25
CA SER A 70 -10.40 -3.87 8.51
C SER A 70 -10.01 -4.93 7.48
N ASP A 71 -10.04 -4.58 6.20
CA ASP A 71 -9.67 -5.49 5.11
C ASP A 71 -8.18 -5.87 5.15
N TYR A 72 -7.29 -4.91 5.35
CA TYR A 72 -5.86 -5.20 5.48
C TYR A 72 -5.55 -6.10 6.69
N ASN A 73 -6.25 -5.91 7.82
CA ASN A 73 -6.10 -6.80 8.97
C ASN A 73 -6.60 -8.22 8.66
N GLN A 74 -7.69 -8.38 7.89
CA GLN A 74 -8.12 -9.69 7.41
C GLN A 74 -7.06 -10.32 6.51
N ALA A 75 -6.46 -9.56 5.59
CA ALA A 75 -5.39 -10.04 4.73
C ALA A 75 -4.19 -10.54 5.53
N VAL A 76 -3.74 -9.78 6.55
CA VAL A 76 -2.64 -10.19 7.45
C VAL A 76 -3.01 -11.42 8.26
N ALA A 77 -4.27 -11.55 8.72
CA ALA A 77 -4.74 -12.74 9.45
C ALA A 77 -4.75 -14.00 8.57
N LYS A 78 -4.97 -13.86 7.24
CA LYS A 78 -4.93 -14.98 6.29
C LYS A 78 -3.51 -15.28 5.79
N ASN A 79 -2.69 -14.26 5.66
CA ASN A 79 -1.29 -14.38 5.27
C ASN A 79 -0.46 -13.35 6.07
N ALA A 80 0.24 -13.81 7.09
CA ALA A 80 1.08 -12.97 7.94
C ALA A 80 2.19 -12.23 7.18
N ASN A 81 2.55 -12.70 5.98
CA ASN A 81 3.54 -12.08 5.09
C ASN A 81 2.90 -11.14 4.05
N SER A 82 1.67 -10.70 4.26
CA SER A 82 0.98 -9.72 3.38
C SER A 82 1.63 -8.34 3.48
N LEU A 83 2.78 -8.19 2.81
CA LEU A 83 3.59 -6.99 2.83
C LEU A 83 2.79 -5.73 2.46
N ALA A 84 2.00 -5.80 1.38
CA ALA A 84 1.18 -4.68 0.93
C ALA A 84 0.14 -4.26 2.00
N ALA A 85 -0.49 -5.23 2.68
CA ALA A 85 -1.46 -4.93 3.73
C ALA A 85 -0.78 -4.23 4.92
N VAL A 86 0.35 -4.76 5.40
CA VAL A 86 1.12 -4.18 6.50
C VAL A 86 1.59 -2.77 6.16
N ASN A 87 2.15 -2.56 4.96
CA ASN A 87 2.60 -1.25 4.49
C ASN A 87 1.44 -0.25 4.43
N ASN A 88 0.31 -0.64 3.85
CA ASN A 88 -0.84 0.26 3.68
C ASN A 88 -1.53 0.63 5.00
N ILE A 89 -1.51 -0.25 6.01
CA ILE A 89 -1.91 0.11 7.37
C ILE A 89 -1.00 1.23 7.90
N GLY A 90 0.31 1.11 7.69
CA GLY A 90 1.28 2.14 8.07
C GLY A 90 0.97 3.50 7.43
N LEU A 91 0.69 3.53 6.11
CA LEU A 91 0.33 4.76 5.39
C LEU A 91 -0.92 5.42 5.99
N ILE A 92 -2.00 4.65 6.21
CA ILE A 92 -3.23 5.18 6.82
C ILE A 92 -2.95 5.69 8.24
N LYS A 93 -2.22 4.95 9.05
CA LYS A 93 -1.89 5.35 10.43
C LYS A 93 -1.11 6.65 10.49
N TYR A 94 -0.17 6.84 9.56
CA TYR A 94 0.58 8.10 9.45
C TYR A 94 -0.33 9.28 9.10
N GLU A 95 -1.23 9.12 8.13
CA GLU A 95 -2.22 10.14 7.76
C GLU A 95 -3.16 10.50 8.92
N GLN A 96 -3.52 9.52 9.75
CA GLN A 96 -4.30 9.73 10.97
C GLN A 96 -3.52 10.38 12.11
N GLY A 97 -2.19 10.55 11.97
CA GLY A 97 -1.31 11.11 12.99
C GLY A 97 -0.77 10.08 13.99
N ASP A 98 -1.13 8.82 13.86
CA ASP A 98 -0.62 7.70 14.69
C ASP A 98 0.73 7.23 14.15
N LYS A 99 1.74 8.11 14.28
CA LYS A 99 3.09 7.86 13.75
C LYS A 99 3.78 6.66 14.39
N GLU A 100 3.51 6.40 15.67
CA GLU A 100 4.12 5.27 16.39
C GLU A 100 3.64 3.93 15.82
N THR A 101 2.34 3.79 15.56
CA THR A 101 1.81 2.59 14.91
C THR A 101 2.31 2.47 13.48
N ALA A 102 2.39 3.56 12.72
CA ALA A 102 2.93 3.56 11.37
C ALA A 102 4.37 3.03 11.33
N ILE A 103 5.24 3.53 12.21
CA ILE A 103 6.63 3.07 12.34
C ILE A 103 6.68 1.55 12.61
N LYS A 104 5.87 1.05 13.55
CA LYS A 104 5.82 -0.39 13.86
C LYS A 104 5.40 -1.23 12.65
N GLN A 105 4.41 -0.75 11.87
CA GLN A 105 3.97 -1.44 10.66
C GLN A 105 5.10 -1.51 9.60
N TRP A 106 5.79 -0.40 9.35
CA TRP A 106 6.89 -0.41 8.38
C TRP A 106 8.11 -1.21 8.84
N GLN A 107 8.41 -1.21 10.14
CA GLN A 107 9.42 -2.11 10.70
C GLN A 107 9.03 -3.58 10.51
N GLN A 108 7.75 -3.92 10.66
CA GLN A 108 7.25 -5.27 10.36
C GLN A 108 7.34 -5.58 8.86
N ALA A 109 6.96 -4.66 8.00
CA ALA A 109 7.07 -4.81 6.55
C ALA A 109 8.53 -5.08 6.12
N MET A 110 9.49 -4.37 6.69
CA MET A 110 10.91 -4.59 6.43
C MET A 110 11.45 -5.93 6.97
N LYS A 111 10.83 -6.50 8.03
CA LYS A 111 11.16 -7.87 8.47
C LYS A 111 10.64 -8.93 7.49
N ILE A 112 9.51 -8.67 6.82
CA ILE A 112 8.97 -9.54 5.78
C ILE A 112 9.85 -9.49 4.53
N ASN A 113 10.21 -8.28 4.09
CA ASN A 113 11.09 -8.06 2.94
C ASN A 113 11.90 -6.77 3.12
N ASN A 114 13.21 -6.90 3.35
CA ASN A 114 14.13 -5.78 3.51
C ASN A 114 14.63 -5.16 2.20
N GLN A 115 14.18 -5.65 1.05
CA GLN A 115 14.46 -5.10 -0.28
C GLN A 115 13.26 -4.32 -0.86
N PHE A 116 12.26 -4.06 -0.03
CA PHE A 116 11.07 -3.32 -0.47
C PHE A 116 11.22 -1.83 -0.12
N SER A 117 11.45 -1.01 -1.16
CA SER A 117 11.79 0.41 -1.01
C SER A 117 10.69 1.25 -0.37
N GLU A 118 9.42 0.93 -0.61
CA GLU A 118 8.29 1.75 -0.15
C GLU A 118 8.23 1.86 1.38
N PRO A 119 8.08 0.78 2.17
CA PRO A 119 8.05 0.90 3.63
C PRO A 119 9.37 1.41 4.21
N MET A 120 10.49 1.20 3.51
CA MET A 120 11.79 1.70 3.92
C MET A 120 11.85 3.22 3.83
N LEU A 121 11.39 3.82 2.73
CA LEU A 121 11.31 5.28 2.60
C LEU A 121 10.28 5.87 3.56
N ALA A 122 9.12 5.22 3.70
CA ALA A 122 8.08 5.67 4.63
C ALA A 122 8.57 5.69 6.09
N LEU A 123 9.32 4.65 6.50
CA LEU A 123 9.98 4.61 7.80
C LEU A 123 11.03 5.73 7.94
N ALA A 124 11.85 5.95 6.90
CA ALA A 124 12.83 7.04 6.89
C ALA A 124 12.18 8.41 7.13
N VAL A 125 11.06 8.68 6.46
CA VAL A 125 10.29 9.94 6.62
C VAL A 125 9.79 10.09 8.05
N ALA A 126 9.25 9.03 8.64
CA ALA A 126 8.75 9.06 10.01
C ALA A 126 9.87 9.29 11.04
N LEU A 127 11.03 8.65 10.86
CA LEU A 127 12.21 8.82 11.74
C LEU A 127 12.81 10.21 11.60
N TYR A 128 12.86 10.76 10.38
CA TYR A 128 13.29 12.14 10.18
C TYR A 128 12.41 13.14 10.95
N GLY A 129 11.11 12.93 10.96
CA GLY A 129 10.17 13.71 11.76
C GLY A 129 10.29 13.53 13.27
N LYS A 130 11.07 12.54 13.74
CA LYS A 130 11.44 12.29 15.14
C LYS A 130 12.87 12.76 15.47
N GLU A 131 13.52 13.47 14.56
CA GLU A 131 14.90 13.92 14.68
C GLU A 131 15.95 12.78 14.71
N GLU A 132 15.57 11.58 14.31
CA GLU A 132 16.47 10.44 14.13
C GLU A 132 17.17 10.49 12.75
N GLU A 133 17.81 11.62 12.46
CA GLU A 133 18.29 11.97 11.11
C GLU A 133 19.26 10.97 10.51
N GLN A 134 20.21 10.44 11.31
CA GLN A 134 21.22 9.52 10.77
C GLN A 134 20.57 8.26 10.20
N GLN A 135 19.65 7.65 10.93
CA GLN A 135 18.94 6.46 10.51
C GLN A 135 18.00 6.76 9.34
N ALA A 136 17.30 7.90 9.41
CA ALA A 136 16.43 8.36 8.34
C ALA A 136 17.17 8.49 7.00
N TYR A 137 18.33 9.13 6.99
CA TYR A 137 19.13 9.28 5.78
C TYR A 137 19.63 7.94 5.23
N GLN A 138 20.07 7.01 6.08
CA GLN A 138 20.54 5.68 5.65
C GLN A 138 19.42 4.89 4.97
N LEU A 139 18.23 4.89 5.58
CA LEU A 139 17.06 4.21 5.03
C LEU A 139 16.59 4.86 3.73
N ALA A 140 16.49 6.20 3.68
CA ALA A 140 16.09 6.91 2.48
C ALA A 140 17.06 6.70 1.32
N GLU A 141 18.37 6.72 1.58
CA GLU A 141 19.40 6.43 0.58
C GLU A 141 19.25 5.02 0.03
N THR A 142 19.07 4.03 0.91
CA THR A 142 18.89 2.62 0.49
C THR A 142 17.61 2.46 -0.33
N ALA A 143 16.49 3.02 0.14
CA ALA A 143 15.21 2.96 -0.55
C ALA A 143 15.27 3.55 -1.96
N LEU A 144 15.89 4.74 -2.11
CA LEU A 144 15.99 5.42 -3.40
C LEU A 144 16.99 4.77 -4.36
N LYS A 145 18.01 4.08 -3.84
CA LYS A 145 18.89 3.23 -4.66
C LYS A 145 18.17 1.98 -5.18
N LEU A 146 17.23 1.42 -4.41
CA LEU A 146 16.40 0.29 -4.84
C LEU A 146 15.36 0.72 -5.88
N ASP A 147 14.68 1.84 -5.63
CA ASP A 147 13.70 2.40 -6.57
C ASP A 147 13.62 3.93 -6.47
N LYS A 148 14.27 4.61 -7.41
CA LYS A 148 14.31 6.07 -7.47
C LYS A 148 12.94 6.73 -7.76
N ASN A 149 11.97 5.97 -8.28
CA ASN A 149 10.64 6.51 -8.58
C ASN A 149 9.93 7.02 -7.30
N PHE A 150 10.30 6.51 -6.13
CA PHE A 150 9.78 7.01 -4.85
C PHE A 150 10.24 8.45 -4.50
N ALA A 151 11.12 9.07 -5.29
CA ALA A 151 11.38 10.50 -5.21
C ALA A 151 10.33 11.37 -5.95
N ASP A 152 9.47 10.78 -6.77
CA ASP A 152 8.44 11.47 -7.56
C ASP A 152 7.09 11.49 -6.82
N VAL A 153 6.54 12.70 -6.63
CA VAL A 153 5.28 12.90 -5.90
C VAL A 153 4.09 12.20 -6.59
N ASN A 154 4.06 12.17 -7.92
CA ASN A 154 2.96 11.52 -8.63
C ASN A 154 3.03 10.00 -8.47
N PHE A 155 4.25 9.46 -8.42
CA PHE A 155 4.47 8.05 -8.12
C PHE A 155 4.01 7.71 -6.70
N LEU A 156 4.35 8.53 -5.70
CA LEU A 156 3.88 8.36 -4.31
C LEU A 156 2.35 8.36 -4.23
N LYS A 157 1.68 9.32 -4.88
CA LYS A 157 0.21 9.39 -4.92
C LYS A 157 -0.43 8.15 -5.53
N LYS A 158 0.15 7.59 -6.60
CA LYS A 158 -0.32 6.33 -7.20
C LYS A 158 -0.22 5.15 -6.24
N ASN A 159 0.77 5.18 -5.34
CA ASN A 159 1.03 4.16 -4.32
C ASN A 159 0.34 4.45 -2.98
N LEU A 160 -0.77 5.17 -2.96
CA LEU A 160 -1.61 5.42 -1.78
C LEU A 160 -0.98 6.31 -0.70
N TRP A 161 0.13 7.00 -1.01
CA TRP A 161 0.70 7.96 -0.08
C TRP A 161 -0.24 9.17 0.05
N GLY A 162 -0.59 9.50 1.28
CA GLY A 162 -1.45 10.65 1.58
C GLY A 162 -0.66 11.95 1.65
N ASP A 163 -1.37 13.06 1.85
CA ASP A 163 -0.78 14.40 1.76
C ASP A 163 0.24 14.69 2.86
N LYS A 164 0.03 14.16 4.09
CA LYS A 164 0.96 14.40 5.20
C LYS A 164 2.31 13.73 4.97
N ILE A 165 2.29 12.43 4.64
CA ILE A 165 3.55 11.71 4.41
C ILE A 165 4.26 12.22 3.16
N ILE A 166 3.54 12.65 2.11
CA ILE A 166 4.13 13.28 0.92
C ILE A 166 4.83 14.59 1.31
N ALA A 167 4.17 15.46 2.08
CA ALA A 167 4.75 16.72 2.52
C ALA A 167 6.02 16.49 3.36
N ASP A 168 5.99 15.51 4.27
CA ASP A 168 7.15 15.18 5.11
C ASP A 168 8.27 14.51 4.28
N THR A 169 7.92 13.72 3.25
CA THR A 169 8.89 13.19 2.26
C THR A 169 9.60 14.32 1.52
N GLN A 170 8.86 15.32 1.05
CA GLN A 170 9.45 16.46 0.36
C GLN A 170 10.42 17.25 1.26
N LYS A 171 10.12 17.39 2.57
CA LYS A 171 11.04 18.00 3.54
C LYS A 171 12.35 17.20 3.63
N LEU A 172 12.27 15.88 3.82
CA LEU A 172 13.44 15.01 3.87
C LEU A 172 14.26 15.10 2.57
N LEU A 173 13.62 14.98 1.40
CA LEU A 173 14.30 14.99 0.10
C LEU A 173 14.87 16.36 -0.27
N SER A 174 14.39 17.46 0.33
CA SER A 174 14.91 18.81 0.12
C SER A 174 16.18 19.12 0.90
N THR A 175 16.60 18.25 1.82
CA THR A 175 17.84 18.44 2.59
C THR A 175 19.08 18.40 1.68
N PRO A 176 20.17 19.10 2.02
CA PRO A 176 21.39 19.10 1.19
C PRO A 176 21.92 17.70 0.90
N LYS A 177 21.91 16.81 1.90
CA LYS A 177 22.37 15.43 1.77
C LYS A 177 21.54 14.64 0.75
N MET A 178 20.21 14.73 0.81
CA MET A 178 19.33 14.01 -0.12
C MET A 178 19.36 14.60 -1.53
N LYS A 179 19.49 15.92 -1.69
CA LYS A 179 19.69 16.56 -3.00
C LYS A 179 20.95 16.06 -3.68
N THR A 180 22.06 15.94 -2.93
CA THR A 180 23.31 15.38 -3.46
C THR A 180 23.09 13.95 -3.94
N LEU A 181 22.47 13.10 -3.11
CA LEU A 181 22.16 11.72 -3.50
C LEU A 181 21.30 11.67 -4.78
N LEU A 182 20.21 12.43 -4.83
CA LEU A 182 19.30 12.43 -5.99
C LEU A 182 20.00 12.90 -7.28
N SER A 183 20.99 13.79 -7.18
CA SER A 183 21.79 14.19 -8.34
C SER A 183 22.67 13.06 -8.88
N GLN A 184 23.07 12.13 -8.04
CA GLN A 184 23.88 10.95 -8.41
C GLN A 184 23.05 9.79 -8.96
N LEU A 185 21.73 9.75 -8.65
CA LEU A 185 20.81 8.71 -9.12
C LEU A 185 20.11 9.04 -10.46
N ARG A 186 20.41 10.20 -11.03
CA ARG A 186 19.87 10.65 -12.34
C ARG A 186 20.54 9.92 -13.54
#